data_3a3371da02110121d2fecdccc07cfb83
#
_entry.id   3a3371da02110121d2fecdccc07cfb83
#
_cell.length_a   1.000
_cell.length_b   1.000
_cell.length_c   1.000
_cell.angle_alpha   90.00
_cell.angle_beta   90.00
_cell.angle_gamma   90.00
#
_symmetry.space_group_name_H-M   'P 1'
#
loop_
_entity.id
_entity.type
_entity.pdbx_description
1 polymer ?
#
loop_
_entity_poly.entity_id
_entity_poly.type
_entity_poly.pdbx_seq_one_letter_code
_entity_poly.pdbx_strand_id
1 'polypeptide(L)'
;MTLVINNDMVDQVLTMQDTIDVLEQAYADLAEREAVCRPRIDIQIPTSDGKVYQWGTMEGGSTRGYFAIRMKSDVTYETVIDGNRTHHKYCSEPGLFCGLILLTSVETGEPLAFLNDGVLQHKRVGADGGIGVKYMSREDSEIVCMLGAGGMARSHMEAFMCVRDIKKLQVYSPTKSNRDAFADEMRAKWNIEVISCDNPEDAYNGADIVAGCTNASVPVVRADL
;
A
#
# COMPACT_ATOMS: atom_id res chain seq x y z
N MET A 1 -19.53 -22.55 7.93
CA MET A 1 -18.28 -23.11 7.32
C MET A 1 -17.30 -21.94 7.13
N THR A 2 -16.11 -22.03 7.69
CA THR A 2 -15.08 -20.97 7.60
C THR A 2 -14.34 -21.09 6.27
N LEU A 3 -14.22 -20.00 5.52
CA LEU A 3 -13.51 -19.95 4.24
C LEU A 3 -12.00 -19.78 4.46
N VAL A 4 -11.20 -20.29 3.52
CA VAL A 4 -9.77 -19.97 3.42
C VAL A 4 -9.55 -19.30 2.06
N ILE A 5 -9.13 -18.04 2.07
CA ILE A 5 -9.03 -17.18 0.90
C ILE A 5 -7.57 -16.77 0.70
N ASN A 6 -6.98 -17.17 -0.41
CA ASN A 6 -5.61 -16.82 -0.76
C ASN A 6 -5.51 -15.51 -1.56
N ASN A 7 -4.30 -15.04 -1.84
CA ASN A 7 -4.07 -13.82 -2.59
C ASN A 7 -4.68 -13.84 -4.00
N ASP A 8 -4.61 -14.98 -4.70
CA ASP A 8 -5.13 -15.10 -6.06
C ASP A 8 -6.67 -14.95 -6.09
N MET A 9 -7.35 -15.52 -5.08
CA MET A 9 -8.79 -15.35 -4.92
C MET A 9 -9.15 -13.89 -4.61
N VAL A 10 -8.39 -13.21 -3.77
CA VAL A 10 -8.59 -11.78 -3.48
C VAL A 10 -8.42 -10.95 -4.75
N ASP A 11 -7.37 -11.21 -5.52
CA ASP A 11 -7.08 -10.45 -6.75
C ASP A 11 -8.14 -10.62 -7.84
N GLN A 12 -8.76 -11.80 -7.90
CA GLN A 12 -9.85 -12.09 -8.86
C GLN A 12 -11.17 -11.36 -8.55
N VAL A 13 -11.43 -11.04 -7.29
CA VAL A 13 -12.74 -10.52 -6.88
C VAL A 13 -12.72 -9.07 -6.39
N LEU A 14 -11.59 -8.58 -5.88
CA LEU A 14 -11.48 -7.25 -5.29
C LEU A 14 -10.86 -6.27 -6.29
N THR A 15 -11.63 -5.31 -6.76
CA THR A 15 -11.09 -4.22 -7.60
C THR A 15 -10.54 -3.07 -6.75
N MET A 16 -9.73 -2.19 -7.36
CA MET A 16 -9.27 -0.99 -6.67
C MET A 16 -10.43 -0.03 -6.38
N GLN A 17 -11.39 0.10 -7.31
CA GLN A 17 -12.57 0.94 -7.09
C GLN A 17 -13.40 0.46 -5.90
N ASP A 18 -13.71 -0.84 -5.81
CA ASP A 18 -14.42 -1.39 -4.65
C ASP A 18 -13.67 -1.12 -3.34
N THR A 19 -12.33 -1.20 -3.38
CA THR A 19 -11.48 -0.94 -2.21
C THR A 19 -11.58 0.52 -1.77
N ILE A 20 -11.55 1.46 -2.72
CA ILE A 20 -11.74 2.90 -2.44
C ILE A 20 -13.12 3.13 -1.82
N ASP A 21 -14.18 2.64 -2.44
CA ASP A 21 -15.56 2.87 -1.98
C ASP A 21 -15.80 2.31 -0.57
N VAL A 22 -15.30 1.10 -0.29
CA VAL A 22 -15.42 0.48 1.04
C VAL A 22 -14.60 1.23 2.09
N LEU A 23 -13.40 1.72 1.75
CA LEU A 23 -12.59 2.49 2.69
C LEU A 23 -13.18 3.87 2.98
N GLU A 24 -13.72 4.57 1.98
CA GLU A 24 -14.43 5.83 2.21
C GLU A 24 -15.59 5.62 3.19
N GLN A 25 -16.36 4.56 2.99
CA GLN A 25 -17.46 4.23 3.90
C GLN A 25 -16.94 3.86 5.29
N ALA A 26 -15.84 3.12 5.40
CA ALA A 26 -15.25 2.76 6.70
C ALA A 26 -14.75 3.99 7.46
N TYR A 27 -14.21 5.00 6.78
CA TYR A 27 -13.83 6.26 7.39
C TYR A 27 -15.06 7.07 7.86
N ALA A 28 -16.14 7.08 7.08
CA ALA A 28 -17.40 7.70 7.50
C ALA A 28 -17.97 6.99 8.74
N ASP A 29 -18.05 5.66 8.73
CA ASP A 29 -18.52 4.85 9.86
C ASP A 29 -17.67 5.12 11.13
N LEU A 30 -16.36 5.28 10.95
CA LEU A 30 -15.45 5.58 12.07
C LEU A 30 -15.73 6.98 12.66
N ALA A 31 -15.97 7.98 11.81
CA ALA A 31 -16.32 9.35 12.24
C ALA A 31 -17.67 9.41 12.94
N GLU A 32 -18.63 8.60 12.50
CA GLU A 32 -19.98 8.49 13.06
C GLU A 32 -20.05 7.55 14.28
N ARG A 33 -18.94 6.92 14.67
CA ARG A 33 -18.82 5.93 15.75
C ARG A 33 -19.59 4.61 15.49
N GLU A 34 -19.85 4.33 14.23
CA GLU A 34 -20.43 3.07 13.75
C GLU A 34 -19.35 2.00 13.52
N ALA A 35 -18.08 2.40 13.55
CA ALA A 35 -16.93 1.52 13.51
C ALA A 35 -15.97 1.82 14.65
N VAL A 36 -15.21 0.80 15.03
CA VAL A 36 -14.16 0.90 16.04
C VAL A 36 -12.90 0.21 15.56
N CYS A 37 -11.73 0.75 15.93
CA CYS A 37 -10.47 0.09 15.72
C CYS A 37 -9.55 0.31 16.92
N ARG A 38 -8.62 -0.61 17.10
CA ARG A 38 -7.59 -0.52 18.14
C ARG A 38 -6.27 -0.10 17.50
N PRO A 39 -5.45 0.74 18.20
CA PRO A 39 -4.08 0.99 17.78
C PRO A 39 -3.30 -0.31 17.64
N ARG A 40 -2.40 -0.34 16.67
CA ARG A 40 -1.53 -1.49 16.41
C ARG A 40 -0.66 -1.80 17.63
N ILE A 41 -0.52 -3.08 17.94
CA ILE A 41 0.42 -3.59 18.93
C ILE A 41 1.47 -4.40 18.21
N ASP A 42 2.75 -4.08 18.47
CA ASP A 42 3.91 -4.82 17.94
C ASP A 42 4.69 -5.45 19.08
N ILE A 43 5.13 -6.70 18.86
CA ILE A 43 6.07 -7.44 19.71
C ILE A 43 7.30 -7.71 18.86
N GLN A 44 8.49 -7.44 19.43
CA GLN A 44 9.76 -7.64 18.75
C GLN A 44 10.62 -8.64 19.49
N ILE A 45 11.21 -9.58 18.75
CA ILE A 45 12.10 -10.61 19.27
C ILE A 45 13.38 -10.62 18.42
N PRO A 46 14.57 -10.38 19.01
CA PRO A 46 15.84 -10.53 18.30
C PRO A 46 16.02 -11.94 17.76
N THR A 47 16.49 -12.06 16.53
CA THR A 47 16.86 -13.35 15.94
C THR A 47 18.34 -13.65 16.16
N SER A 48 18.74 -14.91 16.01
CA SER A 48 20.12 -15.35 16.21
C SER A 48 21.12 -14.79 15.19
N ASP A 49 20.64 -14.30 14.04
CA ASP A 49 21.43 -13.71 12.95
C ASP A 49 21.42 -12.16 12.95
N GLY A 50 20.98 -11.55 14.06
CA GLY A 50 21.02 -10.11 14.25
C GLY A 50 19.88 -9.33 13.59
N LYS A 51 18.86 -10.02 13.07
CA LYS A 51 17.61 -9.43 12.58
C LYS A 51 16.60 -9.31 13.72
N VAL A 52 15.39 -8.84 13.40
CA VAL A 52 14.29 -8.72 14.37
C VAL A 52 13.04 -9.39 13.81
N TYR A 53 12.56 -10.42 14.50
CA TYR A 53 11.21 -10.93 14.28
C TYR A 53 10.19 -9.94 14.84
N GLN A 54 9.23 -9.57 14.04
CA GLN A 54 8.18 -8.64 14.41
C GLN A 54 6.80 -9.29 14.22
N TRP A 55 6.11 -9.46 15.33
CA TRP A 55 4.69 -9.79 15.35
C TRP A 55 3.86 -8.55 15.62
N GLY A 56 2.73 -8.39 14.93
CA GLY A 56 1.82 -7.27 15.20
C GLY A 56 0.39 -7.60 14.85
N THR A 57 -0.56 -7.04 15.61
CA THR A 57 -1.99 -7.16 15.35
C THR A 57 -2.64 -5.80 15.19
N MET A 58 -3.67 -5.75 14.37
CA MET A 58 -4.58 -4.62 14.20
C MET A 58 -5.99 -5.18 14.13
N GLU A 59 -6.90 -4.63 14.94
CA GLU A 59 -8.25 -5.11 15.02
C GLU A 59 -9.24 -3.97 14.81
N GLY A 60 -10.37 -4.30 14.19
CA GLY A 60 -11.47 -3.38 14.01
C GLY A 60 -12.73 -4.07 13.53
N GLY A 61 -13.85 -3.42 13.74
CA GLY A 61 -15.16 -3.88 13.34
C GLY A 61 -16.14 -2.75 13.22
N SER A 62 -17.30 -3.03 12.64
CA SER A 62 -18.36 -2.05 12.43
C SER A 62 -19.73 -2.66 12.64
N THR A 63 -20.74 -1.79 12.78
CA THR A 63 -22.16 -2.15 12.84
C THR A 63 -22.64 -2.83 11.56
N ARG A 64 -21.83 -2.86 10.50
CA ARG A 64 -22.13 -3.56 9.25
C ARG A 64 -21.99 -5.09 9.35
N GLY A 65 -21.70 -5.62 10.52
CA GLY A 65 -21.77 -7.06 10.80
C GLY A 65 -20.42 -7.78 10.79
N TYR A 66 -19.30 -7.07 10.66
CA TYR A 66 -17.97 -7.69 10.55
C TYR A 66 -16.98 -7.16 11.56
N PHE A 67 -16.16 -8.07 12.10
CA PHE A 67 -14.97 -7.75 12.88
C PHE A 67 -13.78 -8.50 12.29
N ALA A 68 -12.64 -7.82 12.17
CA ALA A 68 -11.42 -8.41 11.60
C ALA A 68 -10.23 -8.23 12.53
N ILE A 69 -9.39 -9.27 12.59
CA ILE A 69 -8.06 -9.24 13.21
C ILE A 69 -7.04 -9.49 12.12
N ARG A 70 -6.21 -8.48 11.83
CA ARG A 70 -5.04 -8.66 10.98
C ARG A 70 -3.83 -9.02 11.83
N MET A 71 -3.22 -10.16 11.53
CA MET A 71 -2.02 -10.70 12.18
C MET A 71 -0.85 -10.59 11.21
N LYS A 72 0.13 -9.76 11.56
CA LYS A 72 1.37 -9.59 10.80
C LYS A 72 2.47 -10.42 11.47
N SER A 73 3.23 -11.16 10.67
CA SER A 73 4.40 -11.93 11.12
C SER A 73 5.51 -11.72 10.11
N ASP A 74 6.63 -11.12 10.51
CA ASP A 74 7.70 -10.75 9.61
C ASP A 74 9.08 -10.75 10.28
N VAL A 75 10.14 -10.83 9.50
CA VAL A 75 11.51 -10.60 9.94
C VAL A 75 12.01 -9.34 9.29
N THR A 76 12.43 -8.39 10.10
CA THR A 76 12.89 -7.09 9.63
C THR A 76 14.39 -6.92 9.83
N TYR A 77 15.05 -6.23 8.90
CA TYR A 77 16.48 -5.91 8.96
C TYR A 77 16.76 -4.61 8.22
N GLU A 78 17.91 -4.02 8.50
CA GLU A 78 18.37 -2.80 7.83
C GLU A 78 19.58 -3.09 6.95
N THR A 79 19.66 -2.42 5.81
CA THR A 79 20.84 -2.34 4.97
C THR A 79 21.16 -0.89 4.64
N VAL A 80 22.31 -0.64 4.01
CA VAL A 80 22.67 0.67 3.49
C VAL A 80 22.69 0.60 1.98
N ILE A 81 21.90 1.43 1.32
CA ILE A 81 21.85 1.59 -0.13
C ILE A 81 22.20 3.05 -0.43
N ASP A 82 23.26 3.27 -1.22
CA ASP A 82 23.77 4.60 -1.59
C ASP A 82 23.99 5.53 -0.38
N GLY A 83 24.51 4.98 0.72
CA GLY A 83 24.77 5.71 1.97
C GLY A 83 23.53 5.92 2.86
N ASN A 84 22.34 5.53 2.44
CA ASN A 84 21.10 5.70 3.19
C ASN A 84 20.67 4.38 3.85
N ARG A 85 20.23 4.48 5.11
CA ARG A 85 19.59 3.35 5.79
C ARG A 85 18.29 2.98 5.09
N THR A 86 18.14 1.71 4.81
CA THR A 86 16.97 1.16 4.13
C THR A 86 16.41 0.00 4.95
N HIS A 87 15.15 0.09 5.29
CA HIS A 87 14.46 -0.93 6.08
C HIS A 87 13.85 -2.00 5.16
N HIS A 88 14.21 -3.24 5.43
CA HIS A 88 13.75 -4.41 4.68
C HIS A 88 12.85 -5.29 5.54
N LYS A 89 11.97 -6.01 4.85
CA LYS A 89 11.10 -7.04 5.42
C LYS A 89 11.28 -8.31 4.63
N TYR A 90 11.48 -9.43 5.32
CA TYR A 90 11.64 -10.72 4.68
C TYR A 90 10.42 -11.11 3.83
N CYS A 91 9.21 -10.78 4.28
CA CYS A 91 7.97 -11.07 3.55
C CYS A 91 7.90 -10.38 2.16
N SER A 92 8.67 -9.34 1.91
CA SER A 92 8.69 -8.67 0.61
C SER A 92 9.60 -9.36 -0.42
N GLU A 93 10.55 -10.18 0.01
CA GLU A 93 11.49 -10.89 -0.88
C GLU A 93 10.86 -12.10 -1.57
N PRO A 94 10.13 -13.00 -0.85
CA PRO A 94 9.36 -14.06 -1.50
C PRO A 94 8.05 -13.55 -2.11
N GLY A 95 7.70 -12.26 -1.95
CA GLY A 95 6.52 -11.66 -2.56
C GLY A 95 5.43 -11.22 -1.58
N LEU A 96 4.19 -11.58 -1.85
CA LEU A 96 2.98 -10.98 -1.26
C LEU A 96 2.59 -11.49 0.13
N PHE A 97 3.39 -12.30 0.81
CA PHE A 97 3.04 -12.73 2.16
C PHE A 97 3.35 -11.62 3.17
N CYS A 98 2.33 -11.03 3.75
CA CYS A 98 2.45 -9.99 4.79
C CYS A 98 1.81 -10.42 6.12
N GLY A 99 0.98 -11.45 6.12
CA GLY A 99 0.27 -11.96 7.29
C GLY A 99 -1.08 -12.58 6.92
N LEU A 100 -1.91 -12.74 7.95
CA LEU A 100 -3.25 -13.31 7.84
C LEU A 100 -4.28 -12.37 8.44
N ILE A 101 -5.51 -12.47 7.95
CA ILE A 101 -6.69 -11.81 8.51
C ILE A 101 -7.68 -12.90 8.94
N LEU A 102 -8.12 -12.83 10.18
CA LEU A 102 -9.30 -13.54 10.65
C LEU A 102 -10.51 -12.58 10.57
N LEU A 103 -11.53 -13.00 9.84
CA LEU A 103 -12.81 -12.30 9.73
C LEU A 103 -13.87 -13.04 10.53
N THR A 104 -14.63 -12.34 11.37
CA THR A 104 -15.72 -12.88 12.16
C THR A 104 -17.01 -12.08 11.97
N SER A 105 -18.15 -12.73 12.25
CA SER A 105 -19.45 -12.03 12.33
C SER A 105 -19.60 -11.38 13.71
N VAL A 106 -20.00 -10.13 13.76
CA VAL A 106 -20.33 -9.47 15.04
C VAL A 106 -21.71 -9.89 15.57
N GLU A 107 -22.57 -10.44 14.73
CA GLU A 107 -23.90 -10.91 15.13
C GLU A 107 -23.90 -12.28 15.79
N THR A 108 -23.03 -13.20 15.27
CA THR A 108 -23.03 -14.59 15.73
C THR A 108 -21.73 -14.98 16.45
N GLY A 109 -20.66 -14.17 16.33
CA GLY A 109 -19.33 -14.49 16.82
C GLY A 109 -18.59 -15.56 16.02
N GLU A 110 -19.18 -16.10 14.95
CA GLU A 110 -18.60 -17.18 14.15
C GLU A 110 -17.43 -16.70 13.30
N PRO A 111 -16.35 -17.50 13.15
CA PRO A 111 -15.30 -17.23 12.18
C PRO A 111 -15.83 -17.45 10.75
N LEU A 112 -15.75 -16.41 9.93
CA LEU A 112 -16.23 -16.41 8.55
C LEU A 112 -15.13 -16.81 7.58
N ALA A 113 -13.93 -16.24 7.74
CA ALA A 113 -12.82 -16.50 6.83
C ALA A 113 -11.44 -16.29 7.48
N PHE A 114 -10.45 -17.03 6.95
CA PHE A 114 -9.03 -16.70 7.02
C PHE A 114 -8.56 -16.25 5.66
N LEU A 115 -7.95 -15.06 5.58
CA LEU A 115 -7.48 -14.47 4.34
C LEU A 115 -5.96 -14.23 4.37
N ASN A 116 -5.26 -14.47 3.26
CA ASN A 116 -3.95 -13.88 3.07
C ASN A 116 -4.09 -12.37 2.88
N ASP A 117 -3.21 -11.58 3.51
CA ASP A 117 -3.35 -10.13 3.47
C ASP A 117 -2.47 -9.43 2.42
N GLY A 118 -1.67 -10.15 1.65
CA GLY A 118 -0.68 -9.55 0.73
C GLY A 118 -1.32 -8.66 -0.34
N VAL A 119 -2.20 -9.19 -1.17
CA VAL A 119 -2.92 -8.42 -2.19
C VAL A 119 -3.85 -7.41 -1.55
N LEU A 120 -4.61 -7.82 -0.54
CA LEU A 120 -5.53 -6.95 0.18
C LEU A 120 -4.81 -5.75 0.80
N GLN A 121 -3.62 -5.97 1.40
CA GLN A 121 -2.80 -4.90 1.95
C GLN A 121 -2.36 -3.91 0.87
N HIS A 122 -1.89 -4.40 -0.29
CA HIS A 122 -1.47 -3.53 -1.39
C HIS A 122 -2.64 -2.67 -1.88
N LYS A 123 -3.81 -3.29 -2.13
CA LYS A 123 -5.00 -2.57 -2.59
C LYS A 123 -5.47 -1.54 -1.57
N ARG A 124 -5.60 -1.90 -0.27
CA ARG A 124 -6.09 -0.95 0.73
C ARG A 124 -5.13 0.22 0.99
N VAL A 125 -3.79 0.01 0.93
CA VAL A 125 -2.82 1.11 1.09
C VAL A 125 -2.82 2.02 -0.15
N GLY A 126 -2.92 1.43 -1.34
CA GLY A 126 -3.10 2.21 -2.57
C GLY A 126 -4.40 3.02 -2.55
N ALA A 127 -5.51 2.42 -2.12
CA ALA A 127 -6.81 3.07 -2.01
C ALA A 127 -6.80 4.23 -0.99
N ASP A 128 -6.12 4.09 0.16
CA ASP A 128 -5.89 5.21 1.10
C ASP A 128 -5.22 6.40 0.41
N GLY A 129 -4.16 6.13 -0.38
CA GLY A 129 -3.50 7.15 -1.20
C GLY A 129 -4.45 7.76 -2.24
N GLY A 130 -5.27 6.93 -2.88
CA GLY A 130 -6.29 7.36 -3.84
C GLY A 130 -7.34 8.27 -3.21
N ILE A 131 -7.84 7.95 -2.02
CA ILE A 131 -8.75 8.79 -1.24
C ILE A 131 -8.09 10.14 -0.93
N GLY A 132 -6.84 10.13 -0.49
CA GLY A 132 -6.07 11.36 -0.27
C GLY A 132 -6.01 12.22 -1.54
N VAL A 133 -5.70 11.64 -2.69
CA VAL A 133 -5.69 12.34 -3.99
C VAL A 133 -7.08 12.84 -4.35
N LYS A 134 -8.13 12.03 -4.18
CA LYS A 134 -9.52 12.40 -4.50
C LYS A 134 -9.97 13.67 -3.79
N TYR A 135 -9.64 13.82 -2.51
CA TYR A 135 -10.12 14.92 -1.69
C TYR A 135 -9.14 16.09 -1.54
N MET A 136 -7.86 15.87 -1.76
CA MET A 136 -6.82 16.88 -1.46
C MET A 136 -6.08 17.40 -2.69
N SER A 137 -6.12 16.71 -3.84
CA SER A 137 -5.55 17.24 -5.08
C SER A 137 -6.57 18.05 -5.87
N ARG A 138 -6.08 18.91 -6.78
CA ARG A 138 -6.96 19.60 -7.73
C ARG A 138 -7.66 18.57 -8.63
N GLU A 139 -8.87 18.91 -9.09
CA GLU A 139 -9.65 18.03 -9.98
C GLU A 139 -8.98 17.81 -11.33
N ASP A 140 -8.22 18.82 -11.80
CA ASP A 140 -7.46 18.82 -13.05
C ASP A 140 -6.03 18.29 -12.92
N SER A 141 -5.71 17.59 -11.81
CA SER A 141 -4.39 16.98 -11.62
C SER A 141 -4.18 15.81 -12.58
N GLU A 142 -3.12 15.89 -13.41
CA GLU A 142 -2.83 14.93 -14.48
C GLU A 142 -1.42 14.32 -14.40
N ILE A 143 -0.50 14.93 -13.62
CA ILE A 143 0.92 14.56 -13.59
C ILE A 143 1.30 14.04 -12.23
N VAL A 144 1.77 12.79 -12.18
CA VAL A 144 2.23 12.13 -10.94
C VAL A 144 3.74 12.03 -10.90
N CYS A 145 4.36 12.52 -9.82
CA CYS A 145 5.70 12.16 -9.39
C CYS A 145 5.65 10.95 -8.47
N MET A 146 6.27 9.84 -8.84
CA MET A 146 6.36 8.63 -8.03
C MET A 146 7.79 8.42 -7.56
N LEU A 147 8.02 8.49 -6.25
CA LEU A 147 9.30 8.19 -5.62
C LEU A 147 9.26 6.77 -5.07
N GLY A 148 9.91 5.86 -5.80
CA GLY A 148 9.89 4.42 -5.57
C GLY A 148 9.18 3.65 -6.68
N ALA A 149 9.64 2.40 -6.94
CA ALA A 149 9.16 1.55 -8.02
C ALA A 149 8.77 0.14 -7.54
N GLY A 150 8.37 0.01 -6.27
CA GLY A 150 7.98 -1.25 -5.63
C GLY A 150 6.51 -1.59 -5.78
N GLY A 151 6.05 -2.60 -5.03
CA GLY A 151 4.65 -3.05 -5.03
C GLY A 151 3.67 -1.95 -4.63
N MET A 152 4.03 -1.11 -3.65
CA MET A 152 3.19 0.02 -3.21
C MET A 152 3.02 1.09 -4.29
N ALA A 153 4.04 1.35 -5.12
CA ALA A 153 3.93 2.29 -6.23
C ALA A 153 2.86 1.83 -7.24
N ARG A 154 2.77 0.52 -7.50
CA ARG A 154 1.76 -0.09 -8.38
C ARG A 154 0.35 0.14 -7.88
N SER A 155 0.10 -0.16 -6.61
CA SER A 155 -1.24 0.00 -6.03
C SER A 155 -1.65 1.46 -5.87
N HIS A 156 -0.72 2.37 -5.58
CA HIS A 156 -1.00 3.81 -5.57
C HIS A 156 -1.34 4.33 -6.97
N MET A 157 -0.55 3.92 -7.98
CA MET A 157 -0.85 4.33 -9.36
C MET A 157 -2.23 3.84 -9.82
N GLU A 158 -2.58 2.58 -9.48
CA GLU A 158 -3.90 2.02 -9.76
C GLU A 158 -5.03 2.85 -9.12
N ALA A 159 -4.84 3.24 -7.86
CA ALA A 159 -5.81 4.06 -7.14
C ALA A 159 -5.92 5.49 -7.72
N PHE A 160 -4.80 6.10 -8.11
CA PHE A 160 -4.80 7.44 -8.72
C PHE A 160 -5.54 7.45 -10.05
N MET A 161 -5.37 6.40 -10.86
CA MET A 161 -6.12 6.22 -12.12
C MET A 161 -7.62 6.05 -11.91
N CYS A 162 -8.07 5.57 -10.73
CA CYS A 162 -9.50 5.49 -10.40
C CYS A 162 -10.11 6.85 -10.06
N VAL A 163 -9.33 7.81 -9.56
CA VAL A 163 -9.85 9.06 -8.97
C VAL A 163 -9.48 10.32 -9.75
N ARG A 164 -8.52 10.24 -10.67
CA ARG A 164 -8.07 11.37 -11.54
C ARG A 164 -7.76 10.87 -12.94
N ASP A 165 -7.86 11.75 -13.91
CA ASP A 165 -7.52 11.47 -15.30
C ASP A 165 -6.00 11.67 -15.54
N ILE A 166 -5.20 10.79 -14.93
CA ILE A 166 -3.74 10.89 -15.00
C ILE A 166 -3.27 10.64 -16.43
N LYS A 167 -2.47 11.57 -16.97
CA LYS A 167 -1.88 11.55 -18.32
C LYS A 167 -0.39 11.22 -18.30
N LYS A 168 0.28 11.52 -17.18
CA LYS A 168 1.73 11.41 -17.11
C LYS A 168 2.19 10.89 -15.76
N LEU A 169 3.16 9.98 -15.79
CA LEU A 169 3.87 9.46 -14.62
C LEU A 169 5.37 9.74 -14.77
N GLN A 170 5.95 10.41 -13.81
CA GLN A 170 7.39 10.64 -13.68
C GLN A 170 7.88 9.81 -12.50
N VAL A 171 8.73 8.80 -12.74
CA VAL A 171 9.16 7.88 -11.69
C VAL A 171 10.65 7.98 -11.44
N TYR A 172 11.01 8.08 -10.16
CA TYR A 172 12.38 7.95 -9.69
C TYR A 172 12.50 6.81 -8.66
N SER A 173 13.55 6.04 -8.79
CA SER A 173 14.01 5.06 -7.80
C SER A 173 15.52 4.87 -7.99
N PRO A 174 16.32 4.68 -6.92
CA PRO A 174 17.79 4.54 -7.05
C PRO A 174 18.20 3.42 -8.00
N THR A 175 17.51 2.28 -7.95
CA THR A 175 17.83 1.13 -8.81
C THR A 175 17.23 1.31 -10.20
N LYS A 176 18.08 1.66 -11.18
CA LYS A 176 17.67 1.95 -12.55
C LYS A 176 16.87 0.82 -13.19
N SER A 177 17.30 -0.43 -13.06
CA SER A 177 16.61 -1.58 -13.65
C SER A 177 15.17 -1.75 -13.10
N ASN A 178 14.95 -1.51 -11.80
CA ASN A 178 13.63 -1.60 -11.19
C ASN A 178 12.73 -0.44 -11.65
N ARG A 179 13.31 0.75 -11.76
CA ARG A 179 12.62 1.95 -12.23
C ARG A 179 12.19 1.81 -13.68
N ASP A 180 13.08 1.35 -14.56
CA ASP A 180 12.79 1.14 -15.98
C ASP A 180 11.72 0.06 -16.17
N ALA A 181 11.84 -1.08 -15.48
CA ALA A 181 10.84 -2.14 -15.53
C ALA A 181 9.45 -1.67 -15.05
N PHE A 182 9.39 -0.89 -13.98
CA PHE A 182 8.16 -0.29 -13.51
C PHE A 182 7.57 0.69 -14.54
N ALA A 183 8.41 1.53 -15.14
CA ALA A 183 7.96 2.47 -16.18
C ALA A 183 7.37 1.75 -17.40
N ASP A 184 8.01 0.67 -17.86
CA ASP A 184 7.53 -0.15 -18.98
C ASP A 184 6.19 -0.83 -18.65
N GLU A 185 6.05 -1.37 -17.43
CA GLU A 185 4.80 -1.94 -16.93
C GLU A 185 3.66 -0.90 -16.92
N MET A 186 3.92 0.29 -16.41
CA MET A 186 2.90 1.35 -16.34
C MET A 186 2.48 1.84 -17.72
N ARG A 187 3.42 1.98 -18.66
CA ARG A 187 3.10 2.31 -20.07
C ARG A 187 2.17 1.28 -20.69
N ALA A 188 2.51 -0.01 -20.50
CA ALA A 188 1.72 -1.10 -21.06
C ALA A 188 0.32 -1.20 -20.44
N LYS A 189 0.19 -0.96 -19.12
CA LYS A 189 -1.06 -1.10 -18.39
C LYS A 189 -2.04 0.04 -18.65
N TRP A 190 -1.55 1.30 -18.70
CA TRP A 190 -2.41 2.48 -18.64
C TRP A 190 -2.42 3.32 -19.91
N ASN A 191 -1.57 3.05 -20.89
CA ASN A 191 -1.43 3.82 -22.13
C ASN A 191 -1.26 5.34 -21.88
N ILE A 192 -0.45 5.71 -20.89
CA ILE A 192 -0.10 7.09 -20.54
C ILE A 192 1.38 7.36 -20.82
N GLU A 193 1.78 8.65 -20.82
CA GLU A 193 3.19 9.01 -20.86
C GLU A 193 3.88 8.61 -19.56
N VAL A 194 4.99 7.84 -19.64
CA VAL A 194 5.76 7.46 -18.46
C VAL A 194 7.24 7.76 -18.67
N ILE A 195 7.82 8.55 -17.77
CA ILE A 195 9.25 8.92 -17.78
C ILE A 195 9.96 8.24 -16.62
N SER A 196 10.98 7.45 -16.94
CA SER A 196 11.96 6.95 -15.98
C SER A 196 13.02 8.02 -15.76
N CYS A 197 12.99 8.71 -14.61
CA CYS A 197 13.87 9.84 -14.30
C CYS A 197 15.19 9.37 -13.68
N ASP A 198 16.31 9.95 -14.11
CA ASP A 198 17.64 9.58 -13.60
C ASP A 198 17.97 10.24 -12.26
N ASN A 199 17.26 11.29 -11.89
CA ASN A 199 17.35 11.97 -10.60
C ASN A 199 15.94 12.33 -10.08
N PRO A 200 15.78 12.57 -8.76
CA PRO A 200 14.47 12.91 -8.19
C PRO A 200 13.96 14.28 -8.65
N GLU A 201 14.83 15.24 -8.90
CA GLU A 201 14.47 16.59 -9.33
C GLU A 201 13.66 16.58 -10.63
N ASP A 202 14.07 15.75 -11.61
CA ASP A 202 13.34 15.60 -12.87
C ASP A 202 11.95 14.98 -12.64
N ALA A 203 11.81 14.11 -11.63
CA ALA A 203 10.52 13.51 -11.32
C ALA A 203 9.52 14.51 -10.72
N TYR A 204 9.99 15.54 -10.02
CA TYR A 204 9.13 16.59 -9.46
C TYR A 204 8.66 17.61 -10.50
N ASN A 205 9.37 17.74 -11.61
CA ASN A 205 9.15 18.85 -12.55
C ASN A 205 7.73 18.86 -13.11
N GLY A 206 6.94 19.85 -12.71
CA GLY A 206 5.56 20.05 -13.15
C GLY A 206 4.57 19.03 -12.59
N ALA A 207 4.92 18.25 -11.58
CA ALA A 207 4.02 17.27 -10.99
C ALA A 207 2.89 17.94 -10.18
N ASP A 208 1.67 17.44 -10.35
CA ASP A 208 0.49 17.83 -9.56
C ASP A 208 0.37 17.03 -8.27
N ILE A 209 0.83 15.78 -8.31
CA ILE A 209 0.75 14.82 -7.20
C ILE A 209 2.13 14.23 -6.97
N VAL A 210 2.60 14.25 -5.71
CA VAL A 210 3.85 13.61 -5.30
C VAL A 210 3.54 12.43 -4.38
N ALA A 211 3.94 11.23 -4.77
CA ALA A 211 3.75 9.99 -4.02
C ALA A 211 5.07 9.37 -3.59
N GLY A 212 5.30 9.26 -2.28
CA GLY A 212 6.46 8.59 -1.70
C GLY A 212 6.20 7.12 -1.38
N CYS A 213 6.58 6.20 -2.28
CA CYS A 213 6.39 4.75 -2.16
C CYS A 213 7.73 4.02 -1.99
N THR A 214 8.49 4.40 -0.98
CA THR A 214 9.87 3.92 -0.74
C THR A 214 10.01 3.29 0.64
N ASN A 215 11.04 2.46 0.81
CA ASN A 215 11.48 1.91 2.08
C ASN A 215 12.70 2.65 2.68
N ALA A 216 13.05 3.84 2.18
CA ALA A 216 14.09 4.68 2.74
C ALA A 216 13.74 5.10 4.17
N SER A 217 14.73 5.08 5.07
CA SER A 217 14.60 5.52 6.47
C SER A 217 14.87 7.02 6.65
N VAL A 218 14.98 7.76 5.55
CA VAL A 218 15.19 9.21 5.52
C VAL A 218 14.08 9.88 4.72
N PRO A 219 13.76 11.17 4.99
CA PRO A 219 12.81 11.90 4.17
C PRO A 219 13.22 11.94 2.70
N VAL A 220 12.34 11.52 1.80
CA VAL A 220 12.57 11.52 0.35
C VAL A 220 11.71 12.55 -0.37
N VAL A 221 10.60 12.98 0.24
CA VAL A 221 9.76 14.04 -0.30
C VAL A 221 10.37 15.40 0.08
N ARG A 222 10.62 16.21 -0.90
CA ARG A 222 11.26 17.52 -0.76
C ARG A 222 10.24 18.63 -0.99
N ALA A 223 10.11 19.52 0.00
CA ALA A 223 9.19 20.65 -0.04
C ALA A 223 9.75 21.87 -0.79
N ASP A 224 11.02 21.84 -1.16
CA ASP A 224 11.73 22.89 -1.88
C ASP A 224 11.74 22.68 -3.42
N LEU A 225 11.16 21.59 -3.88
CA LEU A 225 10.97 21.22 -5.29
C LEU A 225 9.49 21.20 -5.66
#